data_24feb757c9b0704958533c516e62d311
#
_entry.id   24feb757c9b0704958533c516e62d311
#
_cell.length_a   1.000
_cell.length_b   1.000
_cell.length_c   1.000
_cell.angle_alpha   90.00
_cell.angle_beta   90.00
_cell.angle_gamma   90.00
#
_symmetry.space_group_name_H-M   'P 1'
#
loop_
_entity.id
_entity.type
_entity.pdbx_description
1 polymer ?
#
loop_
_entity_poly.entity_id
_entity_poly.type
_entity_poly.pdbx_seq_one_letter_code
_entity_poly.pdbx_strand_id
1 'polypeptide(L)'
;MNKFLINTLLVLLLASCSNENESKLEVFITGAKIAGVNGMHFGPDGYLYAASVIGSDITVIDTEDNRIVKRYGISEGVIGPDDIAFNSKGEFFWT
;
A
#
# COMPACT_ATOMS: atom_id res chain seq x y z
N MET A 1 19.19 2.07 53.09
CA MET A 1 18.04 1.35 52.47
C MET A 1 17.37 2.13 51.39
N ASN A 2 17.25 3.45 51.46
CA ASN A 2 16.55 4.26 50.45
C ASN A 2 17.28 4.39 49.10
N LYS A 3 18.60 4.16 49.05
CA LYS A 3 19.39 4.21 47.79
C LYS A 3 19.11 3.03 46.87
N PHE A 4 18.76 1.86 47.39
CA PHE A 4 18.43 0.67 46.57
C PHE A 4 17.06 0.79 45.86
N LEU A 5 16.06 1.39 46.54
CA LEU A 5 14.73 1.64 45.99
C LEU A 5 14.75 2.68 44.90
N ILE A 6 15.58 3.71 45.01
CA ILE A 6 15.71 4.78 43.97
C ILE A 6 16.38 4.23 42.72
N ASN A 7 17.41 3.39 42.86
CA ASN A 7 18.06 2.76 41.68
C ASN A 7 17.16 1.77 40.96
N THR A 8 16.33 1.01 41.65
CA THR A 8 15.37 0.07 41.06
C THR A 8 14.26 0.82 40.34
N LEU A 9 13.79 1.95 40.85
CA LEU A 9 12.78 2.78 40.21
C LEU A 9 13.31 3.48 38.96
N LEU A 10 14.58 3.91 38.97
CA LEU A 10 15.23 4.56 37.83
C LEU A 10 15.45 3.57 36.66
N VAL A 11 15.79 2.33 36.94
CA VAL A 11 15.94 1.27 35.93
C VAL A 11 14.61 0.91 35.29
N LEU A 12 13.53 0.89 36.05
CA LEU A 12 12.17 0.66 35.51
C LEU A 12 11.68 1.80 34.60
N LEU A 13 12.06 3.04 34.86
CA LEU A 13 11.72 4.19 34.03
C LEU A 13 12.48 4.18 32.67
N LEU A 14 13.68 3.63 32.63
CA LEU A 14 14.47 3.51 31.37
C LEU A 14 13.99 2.37 30.46
N ALA A 15 13.30 1.36 31.01
CA ALA A 15 12.78 0.23 30.22
C ALA A 15 11.49 0.57 29.47
N SER A 16 10.85 1.71 29.72
CA SER A 16 9.57 2.08 29.08
C SER A 16 9.70 2.87 27.78
N CYS A 17 10.92 3.15 27.28
CA CYS A 17 11.17 3.97 26.08
C CYS A 17 11.52 3.16 24.83
N SER A 18 11.33 1.85 24.77
CA SER A 18 11.76 1.00 23.63
C SER A 18 10.60 0.41 22.81
N ASN A 19 9.52 1.14 22.59
CA ASN A 19 8.55 0.81 21.55
C ASN A 19 8.82 1.70 20.33
N GLU A 20 9.93 1.48 19.67
CA GLU A 20 10.09 1.92 18.29
C GLU A 20 9.26 0.96 17.43
N ASN A 21 8.10 1.42 16.96
CA ASN A 21 7.43 0.80 15.84
C ASN A 21 8.30 1.06 14.60
N GLU A 22 9.31 0.23 14.39
CA GLU A 22 10.06 0.23 13.15
C GLU A 22 9.12 -0.17 12.03
N SER A 23 8.83 0.77 11.13
CA SER A 23 8.09 0.48 9.90
C SER A 23 8.94 -0.46 9.06
N LYS A 24 8.52 -1.71 8.96
CA LYS A 24 9.19 -2.72 8.15
C LYS A 24 8.67 -2.65 6.71
N LEU A 25 9.58 -2.45 5.76
CA LEU A 25 9.27 -2.58 4.34
C LEU A 25 9.29 -4.06 3.95
N GLU A 26 8.20 -4.51 3.35
CA GLU A 26 8.07 -5.86 2.84
C GLU A 26 7.73 -5.83 1.34
N VAL A 27 8.27 -6.77 0.59
CA VAL A 27 7.89 -6.96 -0.81
C VAL A 27 6.52 -7.62 -0.85
N PHE A 28 5.53 -6.87 -1.34
CA PHE A 28 4.14 -7.29 -1.39
C PHE A 28 3.84 -8.25 -2.56
N ILE A 29 4.31 -7.88 -3.77
CA ILE A 29 4.21 -8.70 -4.98
C ILE A 29 5.54 -8.72 -5.70
N THR A 30 6.00 -9.91 -6.11
CA THR A 30 7.19 -10.10 -6.92
C THR A 30 6.82 -10.46 -8.36
N GLY A 31 7.68 -10.07 -9.32
CA GLY A 31 7.50 -10.40 -10.74
C GLY A 31 6.37 -9.68 -11.44
N ALA A 32 5.69 -8.76 -10.77
CA ALA A 32 4.66 -7.93 -11.36
C ALA A 32 5.31 -6.85 -12.23
N LYS A 33 5.02 -6.84 -13.53
CA LYS A 33 5.43 -5.74 -14.42
C LYS A 33 4.48 -4.57 -14.24
N ILE A 34 4.68 -3.79 -13.21
CA ILE A 34 3.97 -2.53 -12.98
C ILE A 34 5.00 -1.42 -13.15
N ALA A 35 4.96 -0.73 -14.28
CA ALA A 35 5.94 0.29 -14.61
C ALA A 35 5.36 1.69 -14.37
N GLY A 36 6.05 2.51 -13.57
CA GLY A 36 5.69 3.92 -13.41
C GLY A 36 4.28 4.16 -12.87
N VAL A 37 3.96 3.56 -11.72
CA VAL A 37 2.68 3.78 -11.03
C VAL A 37 2.64 5.20 -10.45
N ASN A 38 1.61 5.96 -10.82
CA ASN A 38 1.37 7.32 -10.30
C ASN A 38 0.20 7.34 -9.32
N GLY A 39 -0.95 6.78 -9.68
CA GLY A 39 -2.14 6.75 -8.86
C GLY A 39 -2.51 5.35 -8.39
N MET A 40 -2.96 5.23 -7.14
CA MET A 40 -3.49 4.00 -6.59
C MET A 40 -4.72 4.28 -5.73
N HIS A 41 -5.77 3.47 -5.93
CA HIS A 41 -6.98 3.54 -5.14
C HIS A 41 -7.56 2.15 -4.85
N PHE A 42 -8.10 1.97 -3.66
CA PHE A 42 -8.97 0.82 -3.41
C PHE A 42 -10.33 1.04 -4.06
N GLY A 43 -10.76 0.09 -4.87
CA GLY A 43 -12.11 0.07 -5.42
C GLY A 43 -13.15 -0.37 -4.39
N PRO A 44 -14.44 -0.15 -4.65
CA PRO A 44 -15.52 -0.62 -3.79
C PRO A 44 -15.62 -2.16 -3.71
N ASP A 45 -14.97 -2.86 -4.64
CA ASP A 45 -14.80 -4.33 -4.63
C ASP A 45 -13.69 -4.81 -3.66
N GLY A 46 -12.96 -3.90 -3.03
CA GLY A 46 -11.86 -4.19 -2.10
C GLY A 46 -10.51 -4.47 -2.77
N TYR A 47 -10.42 -4.46 -4.09
CA TYR A 47 -9.15 -4.59 -4.81
C TYR A 47 -8.41 -3.26 -4.91
N LEU A 48 -7.08 -3.32 -4.96
CA LEU A 48 -6.24 -2.16 -5.21
C LEU A 48 -6.04 -1.97 -6.71
N TYR A 49 -6.37 -0.79 -7.20
CA TYR A 49 -6.18 -0.38 -8.59
C TYR A 49 -4.95 0.51 -8.70
N ALA A 50 -4.02 0.16 -9.55
CA ALA A 50 -2.77 0.88 -9.76
C ALA A 50 -2.68 1.36 -11.21
N ALA A 51 -2.66 2.69 -11.39
CA ALA A 51 -2.54 3.32 -12.70
C ALA A 51 -1.06 3.51 -13.07
N SER A 52 -0.69 3.06 -14.25
CA SER A 52 0.67 3.16 -14.79
C SER A 52 0.68 3.97 -16.07
N VAL A 53 1.25 5.16 -16.00
CA VAL A 53 1.43 6.04 -17.17
C VAL A 53 2.35 5.37 -18.20
N ILE A 54 3.51 4.90 -17.76
CA ILE A 54 4.52 4.31 -18.65
C ILE A 54 4.06 2.96 -19.20
N GLY A 55 3.38 2.15 -18.39
CA GLY A 55 2.86 0.86 -18.80
C GLY A 55 1.59 0.96 -19.65
N SER A 56 0.92 2.12 -19.67
CA SER A 56 -0.40 2.31 -20.26
C SER A 56 -1.39 1.23 -19.84
N ASP A 57 -1.45 0.98 -18.55
CA ASP A 57 -2.36 0.00 -17.95
C ASP A 57 -2.87 0.42 -16.57
N ILE A 58 -3.98 -0.20 -16.19
CA ILE A 58 -4.47 -0.21 -14.82
C ILE A 58 -4.43 -1.66 -14.35
N THR A 59 -3.61 -1.91 -13.33
CA THR A 59 -3.46 -3.23 -12.72
C THR A 59 -4.35 -3.35 -11.49
N VAL A 60 -5.15 -4.39 -11.43
CA VAL A 60 -6.04 -4.71 -10.30
C VAL A 60 -5.39 -5.80 -9.46
N ILE A 61 -5.21 -5.53 -8.18
CA ILE A 61 -4.45 -6.35 -7.24
C ILE A 61 -5.36 -6.81 -6.10
N ASP A 62 -5.37 -8.10 -5.85
CA ASP A 62 -5.91 -8.69 -4.63
C ASP A 62 -4.85 -8.60 -3.54
N THR A 63 -5.09 -7.73 -2.54
CA THR A 63 -4.13 -7.48 -1.47
C THR A 63 -4.17 -8.53 -0.36
N GLU A 64 -5.19 -9.37 -0.32
CA GLU A 64 -5.26 -10.50 0.61
C GLU A 64 -4.42 -11.68 0.12
N ASP A 65 -4.52 -11.98 -1.18
CA ASP A 65 -3.79 -13.09 -1.81
C ASP A 65 -2.49 -12.67 -2.50
N ASN A 66 -2.16 -11.38 -2.47
CA ASN A 66 -0.94 -10.80 -3.07
C ASN A 66 -0.76 -11.18 -4.54
N ARG A 67 -1.83 -11.04 -5.33
CA ARG A 67 -1.83 -11.41 -6.75
C ARG A 67 -2.51 -10.39 -7.63
N ILE A 68 -2.10 -10.34 -8.90
CA ILE A 68 -2.79 -9.57 -9.93
C ILE A 68 -4.02 -10.36 -10.39
N VAL A 69 -5.20 -9.75 -10.32
CA VAL A 69 -6.46 -10.35 -10.75
C VAL A 69 -6.87 -9.90 -12.14
N LYS A 70 -6.49 -8.68 -12.55
CA LYS A 70 -6.82 -8.14 -13.87
C LYS A 70 -5.88 -7.02 -14.29
N ARG A 71 -5.74 -6.83 -15.59
CA ARG A 71 -5.13 -5.66 -16.20
C ARG A 71 -6.06 -5.08 -17.26
N TYR A 72 -6.26 -3.79 -17.21
CA TYR A 72 -6.88 -3.01 -18.27
C TYR A 72 -5.77 -2.27 -19.01
N GLY A 73 -5.64 -2.52 -20.31
CA GLY A 73 -4.58 -1.97 -21.13
C GLY A 73 -5.12 -1.21 -22.34
N ILE A 74 -4.27 -1.06 -23.34
CA ILE A 74 -4.59 -0.33 -24.56
C ILE A 74 -5.80 -0.95 -25.29
N SER A 75 -5.95 -2.27 -25.26
CA SER A 75 -7.09 -2.97 -25.89
C SER A 75 -8.43 -2.61 -25.25
N GLU A 76 -8.43 -2.20 -23.96
CA GLU A 76 -9.61 -1.69 -23.26
C GLU A 76 -9.72 -0.17 -23.30
N GLY A 77 -8.86 0.51 -24.05
CA GLY A 77 -8.85 1.96 -24.21
C GLY A 77 -8.08 2.72 -23.13
N VAL A 78 -7.31 2.02 -22.30
CA VAL A 78 -6.48 2.64 -21.25
C VAL A 78 -5.15 3.08 -21.86
N ILE A 79 -4.93 4.38 -21.93
CA ILE A 79 -3.69 4.97 -22.46
C ILE A 79 -3.14 5.96 -21.45
N GLY A 80 -1.95 5.68 -20.92
CA GLY A 80 -1.22 6.57 -20.03
C GLY A 80 -1.99 7.02 -18.79
N PRO A 81 -2.67 6.13 -18.06
CA PRO A 81 -3.48 6.54 -16.91
C PRO A 81 -2.59 7.06 -15.78
N ASP A 82 -2.96 8.23 -15.24
CA ASP A 82 -2.22 8.89 -14.16
C ASP A 82 -2.86 8.66 -12.79
N ASP A 83 -4.17 8.82 -12.71
CA ASP A 83 -4.93 8.61 -11.47
C ASP A 83 -6.28 7.91 -11.73
N ILE A 84 -6.91 7.44 -10.67
CA ILE A 84 -8.17 6.69 -10.74
C ILE A 84 -9.14 7.22 -9.69
N ALA A 85 -10.41 7.34 -10.06
CA ALA A 85 -11.50 7.64 -9.15
C ALA A 85 -12.67 6.69 -9.37
N PHE A 86 -13.44 6.42 -8.32
CA PHE A 86 -14.64 5.59 -8.37
C PHE A 86 -15.88 6.42 -8.05
N ASN A 87 -17.00 6.14 -8.73
CA ASN A 87 -18.29 6.70 -8.36
C ASN A 87 -19.04 5.76 -7.41
N SER A 88 -20.21 6.19 -6.96
CA SER A 88 -21.06 5.40 -6.03
C SER A 88 -21.62 4.10 -6.61
N LYS A 89 -21.55 3.93 -7.95
CA LYS A 89 -21.99 2.72 -8.64
C LYS A 89 -20.85 1.70 -8.83
N GLY A 90 -19.63 2.04 -8.41
CA GLY A 90 -18.45 1.20 -8.61
C GLY A 90 -17.82 1.32 -9.99
N GLU A 91 -18.27 2.24 -10.82
CA GLU A 91 -17.61 2.57 -12.07
C GLU A 91 -16.34 3.38 -11.79
N PHE A 92 -15.26 3.10 -12.50
CA PHE A 92 -14.02 3.84 -12.32
C PHE A 92 -13.67 4.67 -13.56
N PHE A 93 -13.00 5.77 -13.29
CA PHE A 93 -12.56 6.75 -14.26
C PHE A 93 -11.07 6.98 -14.06
N TRP A 94 -10.36 7.29 -15.13
CA TRP A 94 -8.92 7.63 -15.07
C TRP A 94 -8.62 8.90 -15.88
N THR A 95 -7.52 9.55 -15.51
CA THR A 95 -6.99 10.74 -16.20
C THR A 95 -5.69 10.42 -16.88
#